data_5dd44619ec11cff1b1af99cf597559cb
#
_entry.id   5dd44619ec11cff1b1af99cf597559cb
#
_cell.length_a   1.000
_cell.length_b   1.000
_cell.length_c   1.000
_cell.angle_alpha   90.00
_cell.angle_beta   90.00
_cell.angle_gamma   90.00
#
_symmetry.space_group_name_H-M   'P 1'
#
loop_
_entity.id
_entity.type
_entity.pdbx_description
1 polymer ?
#
loop_
_entity_poly.entity_id
_entity_poly.type
_entity_poly.pdbx_seq_one_letter_code
_entity_poly.pdbx_strand_id
1 'polypeptide(L)'
;MIALVLAAACSTPPDKERGQADGAIAAARAASADVYAADELKAAEAALSQYDAAVAQKDYRQALNAALTARDRAYEAAKRASTAKAQARGTAEQLAGELAGVVDTLAARLAGTATPRVPSAQAPRLRRAVAAARTSLQEARSDIEKEAYPAAITALEAALSGIRKEIDAAPARAR
;
A
#
# COMPACT_ATOMS: atom_id res chain seq x y z
N MET A 1 -22.54 -33.86 55.65
CA MET A 1 -22.53 -34.06 54.15
C MET A 1 -22.41 -32.69 53.53
N ILE A 2 -21.21 -32.36 53.06
CA ILE A 2 -20.94 -31.11 52.34
C ILE A 2 -21.16 -31.43 50.87
N ALA A 3 -22.22 -30.83 50.26
CA ALA A 3 -22.48 -30.94 48.83
C ALA A 3 -21.47 -30.06 48.10
N LEU A 4 -20.55 -30.71 47.40
CA LEU A 4 -19.61 -30.07 46.49
C LEU A 4 -20.37 -29.66 45.21
N VAL A 5 -20.77 -28.41 45.13
CA VAL A 5 -21.34 -27.83 43.90
C VAL A 5 -20.16 -27.62 42.96
N LEU A 6 -19.92 -28.58 42.05
CA LEU A 6 -19.07 -28.36 40.90
C LEU A 6 -19.74 -27.29 40.03
N ALA A 7 -19.19 -26.09 40.02
CA ALA A 7 -19.48 -25.09 39.02
C ALA A 7 -19.11 -25.65 37.65
N ALA A 8 -20.09 -26.01 36.85
CA ALA A 8 -19.93 -26.31 35.43
C ALA A 8 -19.52 -24.99 34.72
N ALA A 9 -18.23 -24.70 34.77
CA ALA A 9 -17.65 -23.61 34.03
C ALA A 9 -17.80 -23.88 32.53
N CYS A 10 -18.50 -23.01 31.83
CA CYS A 10 -18.66 -22.86 30.37
C CYS A 10 -18.17 -24.04 29.52
N SER A 11 -19.09 -24.95 29.18
CA SER A 11 -18.80 -26.13 28.36
C SER A 11 -18.99 -25.90 26.86
N THR A 12 -19.13 -24.67 26.41
CA THR A 12 -19.37 -24.33 25.01
C THR A 12 -18.27 -23.46 24.44
N PRO A 13 -17.88 -23.67 23.18
CA PRO A 13 -16.93 -22.80 22.49
C PRO A 13 -17.40 -21.35 22.47
N PRO A 14 -16.49 -20.36 22.48
CA PRO A 14 -16.81 -18.92 22.38
C PRO A 14 -17.06 -18.52 20.91
N ASP A 15 -18.11 -19.09 20.29
CA ASP A 15 -18.42 -18.91 18.86
C ASP A 15 -18.78 -17.46 18.51
N LYS A 16 -19.35 -16.71 19.45
CA LYS A 16 -19.67 -15.30 19.23
C LYS A 16 -18.39 -14.47 19.03
N GLU A 17 -17.39 -14.68 19.85
CA GLU A 17 -16.09 -13.98 19.78
C GLU A 17 -15.32 -14.40 18.53
N ARG A 18 -15.42 -15.67 18.12
CA ARG A 18 -14.91 -16.15 16.84
C ARG A 18 -15.56 -15.42 15.67
N GLY A 19 -16.90 -15.33 15.65
CA GLY A 19 -17.60 -14.59 14.62
C GLY A 19 -17.23 -13.11 14.54
N GLN A 20 -16.95 -12.48 15.69
CA GLN A 20 -16.42 -11.11 15.72
C GLN A 20 -15.01 -11.01 15.14
N ALA A 21 -14.14 -11.98 15.42
CA ALA A 21 -12.80 -12.03 14.84
C ALA A 21 -12.83 -12.24 13.31
N ASP A 22 -13.67 -13.16 12.83
CA ASP A 22 -13.91 -13.39 11.40
C ASP A 22 -14.37 -12.10 10.70
N GLY A 23 -15.35 -11.42 11.29
CA GLY A 23 -15.86 -10.14 10.77
C GLY A 23 -14.79 -9.04 10.75
N ALA A 24 -13.95 -8.95 11.78
CA ALA A 24 -12.85 -7.99 11.83
C ALA A 24 -11.77 -8.29 10.78
N ILE A 25 -11.41 -9.56 10.57
CA ILE A 25 -10.47 -9.98 9.51
C ILE A 25 -11.04 -9.64 8.12
N ALA A 26 -12.34 -9.89 7.90
CA ALA A 26 -12.99 -9.52 6.65
C ALA A 26 -12.96 -7.99 6.42
N ALA A 27 -13.21 -7.20 7.46
CA ALA A 27 -13.11 -5.74 7.41
C ALA A 27 -11.67 -5.26 7.13
N ALA A 28 -10.65 -5.91 7.71
CA ALA A 28 -9.24 -5.61 7.42
C ALA A 28 -8.89 -5.88 5.95
N ARG A 29 -9.35 -6.99 5.39
CA ARG A 29 -9.17 -7.28 3.95
C ARG A 29 -9.90 -6.26 3.07
N ALA A 30 -11.11 -5.87 3.43
CA ALA A 30 -11.85 -4.81 2.73
C ALA A 30 -11.13 -3.45 2.77
N ALA A 31 -10.37 -3.20 3.83
CA ALA A 31 -9.47 -2.03 3.93
C ALA A 31 -8.14 -2.21 3.16
N SER A 32 -7.97 -3.28 2.38
CA SER A 32 -6.75 -3.62 1.64
C SER A 32 -5.54 -3.93 2.55
N ALA A 33 -5.78 -4.56 3.71
CA ALA A 33 -4.73 -4.91 4.65
C ALA A 33 -3.75 -5.95 4.08
N ASP A 34 -4.18 -6.75 3.12
CA ASP A 34 -3.34 -7.68 2.34
C ASP A 34 -2.20 -6.96 1.60
N VAL A 35 -2.41 -5.70 1.19
CA VAL A 35 -1.43 -4.87 0.48
C VAL A 35 -0.67 -3.95 1.45
N TYR A 36 -1.39 -3.31 2.39
CA TYR A 36 -0.83 -2.20 3.17
C TYR A 36 -0.52 -2.54 4.63
N ALA A 37 -0.96 -3.70 5.14
CA ALA A 37 -0.74 -4.17 6.51
C ALA A 37 -0.71 -5.70 6.56
N ALA A 38 0.01 -6.33 5.63
CA ALA A 38 0.00 -7.78 5.43
C ALA A 38 0.47 -8.57 6.66
N ASP A 39 1.45 -8.05 7.41
CA ASP A 39 1.99 -8.74 8.59
C ASP A 39 0.99 -8.72 9.75
N GLU A 40 0.28 -7.59 9.95
CA GLU A 40 -0.77 -7.48 10.96
C GLU A 40 -1.97 -8.38 10.63
N LEU A 41 -2.34 -8.44 9.35
CA LEU A 41 -3.42 -9.34 8.89
C LEU A 41 -3.05 -10.80 9.12
N LYS A 42 -1.84 -11.22 8.75
CA LYS A 42 -1.34 -12.58 9.02
C LYS A 42 -1.30 -12.90 10.51
N ALA A 43 -0.93 -11.94 11.35
CA ALA A 43 -0.93 -12.13 12.79
C ALA A 43 -2.34 -12.28 13.36
N ALA A 44 -3.35 -11.62 12.78
CA ALA A 44 -4.75 -11.84 13.13
C ALA A 44 -5.24 -13.23 12.72
N GLU A 45 -4.93 -13.67 11.51
CA GLU A 45 -5.26 -15.01 10.99
C GLU A 45 -4.58 -16.13 11.80
N ALA A 46 -3.32 -15.94 12.20
CA ALA A 46 -2.61 -16.87 13.05
C ALA A 46 -3.25 -16.99 14.45
N ALA A 47 -3.72 -15.88 15.03
CA ALA A 47 -4.45 -15.92 16.29
C ALA A 47 -5.80 -16.64 16.15
N LEU A 48 -6.49 -16.49 15.02
CA LEU A 48 -7.72 -17.25 14.76
C LEU A 48 -7.46 -18.75 14.60
N SER A 49 -6.34 -19.15 14.00
CA SER A 49 -5.92 -20.54 13.94
C SER A 49 -5.62 -21.12 15.34
N GLN A 50 -5.09 -20.31 16.25
CA GLN A 50 -4.92 -20.71 17.65
C GLN A 50 -6.26 -20.93 18.37
N TYR A 51 -7.31 -20.18 18.03
CA TYR A 51 -8.67 -20.44 18.50
C TYR A 51 -9.10 -21.86 18.12
N ASP A 52 -8.99 -22.22 16.84
CA ASP A 52 -9.41 -23.55 16.35
C ASP A 52 -8.65 -24.69 17.05
N ALA A 53 -7.36 -24.50 17.27
CA ALA A 53 -6.53 -25.46 18.01
C ALA A 53 -6.95 -25.60 19.49
N ALA A 54 -7.28 -24.50 20.15
CA ALA A 54 -7.71 -24.49 21.54
C ALA A 54 -9.11 -25.14 21.70
N VAL A 55 -10.04 -24.90 20.76
CA VAL A 55 -11.34 -25.55 20.73
C VAL A 55 -11.21 -27.05 20.57
N ALA A 56 -10.32 -27.53 19.69
CA ALA A 56 -10.05 -28.96 19.51
C ALA A 56 -9.54 -29.62 20.81
N GLN A 57 -8.81 -28.88 21.64
CA GLN A 57 -8.33 -29.31 22.96
C GLN A 57 -9.36 -29.08 24.08
N LYS A 58 -10.53 -28.51 23.79
CA LYS A 58 -11.57 -28.11 24.75
C LYS A 58 -11.06 -27.05 25.77
N ASP A 59 -9.99 -26.32 25.47
CA ASP A 59 -9.53 -25.19 26.26
C ASP A 59 -10.26 -23.90 25.80
N TYR A 60 -11.51 -23.77 26.23
CA TYR A 60 -12.37 -22.63 25.84
C TYR A 60 -11.91 -21.30 26.41
N ARG A 61 -11.10 -21.29 27.48
CA ARG A 61 -10.49 -20.07 27.99
C ARG A 61 -9.39 -19.59 27.06
N GLN A 62 -8.53 -20.49 26.58
CA GLN A 62 -7.53 -20.16 25.58
C GLN A 62 -8.17 -19.78 24.25
N ALA A 63 -9.21 -20.48 23.83
CA ALA A 63 -9.98 -20.14 22.64
C ALA A 63 -10.56 -18.72 22.70
N LEU A 64 -11.17 -18.35 23.83
CA LEU A 64 -11.68 -16.98 24.03
C LEU A 64 -10.57 -15.93 23.86
N ASN A 65 -9.44 -16.15 24.53
CA ASN A 65 -8.30 -15.21 24.44
C ASN A 65 -7.75 -15.11 23.02
N ALA A 66 -7.68 -16.23 22.29
CA ALA A 66 -7.23 -16.26 20.90
C ALA A 66 -8.20 -15.51 19.97
N ALA A 67 -9.51 -15.69 20.13
CA ALA A 67 -10.53 -14.95 19.36
C ALA A 67 -10.45 -13.43 19.60
N LEU A 68 -10.34 -13.01 20.85
CA LEU A 68 -10.18 -11.60 21.20
C LEU A 68 -8.89 -11.01 20.60
N THR A 69 -7.79 -11.76 20.69
CA THR A 69 -6.52 -11.38 20.09
C THR A 69 -6.61 -11.25 18.57
N ALA A 70 -7.25 -12.19 17.89
CA ALA A 70 -7.46 -12.15 16.45
C ALA A 70 -8.26 -10.92 16.04
N ARG A 71 -9.36 -10.65 16.73
CA ARG A 71 -10.20 -9.46 16.51
C ARG A 71 -9.40 -8.16 16.67
N ASP A 72 -8.67 -8.01 17.75
CA ASP A 72 -7.93 -6.79 18.07
C ASP A 72 -6.80 -6.55 17.07
N ARG A 73 -6.08 -7.61 16.68
CA ARG A 73 -5.06 -7.55 15.62
C ARG A 73 -5.66 -7.20 14.25
N ALA A 74 -6.85 -7.71 13.93
CA ALA A 74 -7.54 -7.38 12.69
C ALA A 74 -7.97 -5.90 12.65
N TYR A 75 -8.44 -5.34 13.76
CA TYR A 75 -8.72 -3.90 13.85
C TYR A 75 -7.48 -3.04 13.65
N GLU A 76 -6.35 -3.44 14.23
CA GLU A 76 -5.08 -2.74 14.00
C GLU A 76 -4.63 -2.86 12.54
N ALA A 77 -4.79 -4.03 11.92
CA ALA A 77 -4.51 -4.22 10.50
C ALA A 77 -5.35 -3.29 9.62
N ALA A 78 -6.67 -3.21 9.86
CA ALA A 78 -7.56 -2.32 9.12
C ALA A 78 -7.17 -0.85 9.27
N LYS A 79 -6.86 -0.41 10.49
CA LYS A 79 -6.42 0.96 10.78
C LYS A 79 -5.12 1.30 10.08
N ARG A 80 -4.11 0.43 10.19
CA ARG A 80 -2.81 0.62 9.53
C ARG A 80 -2.95 0.63 8.01
N ALA A 81 -3.75 -0.29 7.46
CA ALA A 81 -4.01 -0.35 6.03
C ALA A 81 -4.63 0.95 5.51
N SER A 82 -5.64 1.47 6.18
CA SER A 82 -6.29 2.73 5.81
C SER A 82 -5.30 3.91 5.84
N THR A 83 -4.45 3.98 6.87
CA THR A 83 -3.43 5.03 6.97
C THR A 83 -2.37 4.91 5.87
N ALA A 84 -1.83 3.70 5.67
CA ALA A 84 -0.81 3.46 4.65
C ALA A 84 -1.34 3.68 3.23
N LYS A 85 -2.60 3.29 2.96
CA LYS A 85 -3.28 3.54 1.68
C LYS A 85 -3.42 5.05 1.41
N ALA A 86 -3.81 5.83 2.42
CA ALA A 86 -3.93 7.28 2.28
C ALA A 86 -2.56 7.94 2.04
N GLN A 87 -1.51 7.48 2.73
CA GLN A 87 -0.13 7.94 2.50
C GLN A 87 0.35 7.59 1.10
N ALA A 88 0.13 6.35 0.64
CA ALA A 88 0.50 5.92 -0.70
C ALA A 88 -0.21 6.74 -1.79
N ARG A 89 -1.50 7.06 -1.59
CA ARG A 89 -2.22 7.97 -2.48
C ARG A 89 -1.54 9.34 -2.55
N GLY A 90 -1.26 9.96 -1.41
CA GLY A 90 -0.59 11.27 -1.36
C GLY A 90 0.76 11.26 -2.06
N THR A 91 1.56 10.20 -1.84
CA THR A 91 2.86 10.01 -2.51
C THR A 91 2.69 9.87 -4.02
N ALA A 92 1.75 9.06 -4.50
CA ALA A 92 1.50 8.87 -5.92
C ALA A 92 1.06 10.19 -6.60
N GLU A 93 0.14 10.94 -5.99
CA GLU A 93 -0.32 12.23 -6.49
C GLU A 93 0.83 13.27 -6.54
N GLN A 94 1.68 13.30 -5.51
CA GLN A 94 2.86 14.17 -5.46
C GLN A 94 3.86 13.84 -6.57
N LEU A 95 4.22 12.57 -6.74
CA LEU A 95 5.15 12.12 -7.79
C LEU A 95 4.60 12.38 -9.19
N ALA A 96 3.29 12.19 -9.40
CA ALA A 96 2.64 12.52 -10.67
C ALA A 96 2.72 14.02 -10.97
N GLY A 97 2.53 14.87 -9.97
CA GLY A 97 2.71 16.32 -10.09
C GLY A 97 4.16 16.71 -10.41
N GLU A 98 5.12 16.09 -9.73
CA GLU A 98 6.55 16.32 -9.99
C GLU A 98 6.94 15.93 -11.43
N LEU A 99 6.55 14.73 -11.87
CA LEU A 99 6.84 14.28 -13.23
C LEU A 99 6.19 15.18 -14.29
N ALA A 100 4.95 15.61 -14.07
CA ALA A 100 4.27 16.55 -14.97
C ALA A 100 5.06 17.86 -15.09
N GLY A 101 5.47 18.45 -13.98
CA GLY A 101 6.25 19.68 -13.97
C GLY A 101 7.61 19.56 -14.70
N VAL A 102 8.31 18.43 -14.52
CA VAL A 102 9.56 18.14 -15.23
C VAL A 102 9.30 18.01 -16.73
N VAL A 103 8.27 17.28 -17.13
CA VAL A 103 7.88 17.07 -18.54
C VAL A 103 7.54 18.38 -19.20
N ASP A 104 6.73 19.24 -18.56
CA ASP A 104 6.30 20.53 -19.12
C ASP A 104 7.48 21.49 -19.25
N THR A 105 8.35 21.57 -18.24
CA THR A 105 9.55 22.38 -18.29
C THR A 105 10.48 21.95 -19.43
N LEU A 106 10.72 20.66 -19.59
CA LEU A 106 11.54 20.15 -20.67
C LEU A 106 10.92 20.37 -22.05
N ALA A 107 9.63 20.17 -22.16
CA ALA A 107 8.91 20.42 -23.41
C ALA A 107 8.99 21.88 -23.83
N ALA A 108 8.84 22.84 -22.92
CA ALA A 108 8.98 24.25 -23.17
C ALA A 108 10.43 24.64 -23.63
N ARG A 109 11.43 24.04 -22.99
CA ARG A 109 12.85 24.23 -23.40
C ARG A 109 13.13 23.65 -24.80
N LEU A 110 12.57 22.50 -25.13
CA LEU A 110 12.67 21.87 -26.46
C LEU A 110 11.95 22.67 -27.53
N ALA A 111 10.84 23.34 -27.22
CA ALA A 111 10.13 24.24 -28.11
C ALA A 111 10.81 25.62 -28.24
N GLY A 112 11.79 25.93 -27.41
CA GLY A 112 12.49 27.22 -27.40
C GLY A 112 11.70 28.36 -26.75
N THR A 113 10.60 28.03 -26.03
CA THR A 113 9.76 29.00 -25.30
C THR A 113 10.26 29.27 -23.88
N ALA A 114 11.18 28.43 -23.37
CA ALA A 114 11.81 28.60 -22.06
C ALA A 114 13.34 28.53 -22.14
N THR A 115 14.01 29.17 -21.18
CA THR A 115 15.50 29.22 -21.07
C THR A 115 15.98 28.39 -19.86
N PRO A 116 17.16 27.76 -19.98
CA PRO A 116 18.02 27.66 -21.17
C PRO A 116 17.42 26.74 -22.24
N ARG A 117 17.62 27.10 -23.50
CA ARG A 117 17.21 26.25 -24.64
C ARG A 117 18.04 24.97 -24.69
N VAL A 118 17.43 23.89 -25.15
CA VAL A 118 18.10 22.61 -25.38
C VAL A 118 18.98 22.72 -26.64
N PRO A 119 20.26 22.33 -26.60
CA PRO A 119 21.10 22.23 -27.77
C PRO A 119 20.54 21.27 -28.82
N SER A 120 20.64 21.61 -30.10
CA SER A 120 20.06 20.81 -31.20
C SER A 120 20.52 19.34 -31.22
N ALA A 121 21.77 19.09 -30.85
CA ALA A 121 22.33 17.74 -30.77
C ALA A 121 21.67 16.83 -29.71
N GLN A 122 21.11 17.43 -28.65
CA GLN A 122 20.47 16.71 -27.55
C GLN A 122 18.96 16.61 -27.74
N ALA A 123 18.36 17.48 -28.52
CA ALA A 123 16.92 17.60 -28.69
C ALA A 123 16.24 16.28 -29.08
N PRO A 124 16.75 15.42 -30.01
CA PRO A 124 16.06 14.18 -30.36
C PRO A 124 15.99 13.19 -29.20
N ARG A 125 17.03 13.13 -28.37
CA ARG A 125 17.11 12.25 -27.21
C ARG A 125 16.13 12.70 -26.11
N LEU A 126 16.15 13.97 -25.77
CA LEU A 126 15.25 14.54 -24.76
C LEU A 126 13.79 14.52 -25.19
N ARG A 127 13.50 14.68 -26.50
CA ARG A 127 12.12 14.49 -27.01
C ARG A 127 11.61 13.07 -26.75
N ARG A 128 12.45 12.06 -26.98
CA ARG A 128 12.08 10.66 -26.67
C ARG A 128 11.84 10.44 -25.19
N ALA A 129 12.69 11.00 -24.31
CA ALA A 129 12.51 10.92 -22.87
C ALA A 129 11.22 11.59 -22.41
N VAL A 130 10.90 12.78 -22.94
CA VAL A 130 9.63 13.46 -22.67
C VAL A 130 8.44 12.65 -23.13
N ALA A 131 8.50 12.04 -24.31
CA ALA A 131 7.40 11.19 -24.80
C ALA A 131 7.19 9.96 -23.91
N ALA A 132 8.26 9.25 -23.54
CA ALA A 132 8.20 8.12 -22.63
C ALA A 132 7.64 8.51 -21.25
N ALA A 133 8.12 9.62 -20.67
CA ALA A 133 7.63 10.12 -19.38
C ALA A 133 6.14 10.51 -19.42
N ARG A 134 5.63 11.04 -20.54
CA ARG A 134 4.20 11.31 -20.72
C ARG A 134 3.37 10.04 -20.72
N THR A 135 3.84 8.99 -21.40
CA THR A 135 3.15 7.69 -21.39
C THR A 135 3.10 7.13 -19.97
N SER A 136 4.24 7.07 -19.26
CA SER A 136 4.30 6.60 -17.88
C SER A 136 3.42 7.43 -16.93
N LEU A 137 3.35 8.75 -17.12
CA LEU A 137 2.46 9.62 -16.34
C LEU A 137 0.99 9.28 -16.56
N GLN A 138 0.61 8.98 -17.80
CA GLN A 138 -0.78 8.62 -18.12
C GLN A 138 -1.16 7.25 -17.56
N GLU A 139 -0.27 6.26 -17.66
CA GLU A 139 -0.44 4.95 -17.05
C GLU A 139 -0.57 5.06 -15.52
N ALA A 140 0.34 5.79 -14.87
CA ALA A 140 0.30 6.00 -13.44
C ALA A 140 -0.97 6.72 -12.96
N ARG A 141 -1.50 7.68 -13.72
CA ARG A 141 -2.79 8.31 -13.42
C ARG A 141 -3.95 7.31 -13.47
N SER A 142 -3.95 6.42 -14.46
CA SER A 142 -4.93 5.32 -14.52
C SER A 142 -4.81 4.37 -13.33
N ASP A 143 -3.59 4.10 -12.86
CA ASP A 143 -3.37 3.28 -11.67
C ASP A 143 -3.83 3.99 -10.39
N ILE A 144 -3.63 5.31 -10.29
CA ILE A 144 -4.16 6.12 -9.18
C ILE A 144 -5.70 6.08 -9.16
N GLU A 145 -6.35 6.20 -10.30
CA GLU A 145 -7.81 6.09 -10.43
C GLU A 145 -8.35 4.71 -10.01
N LYS A 146 -7.57 3.66 -10.24
CA LYS A 146 -7.87 2.28 -9.82
C LYS A 146 -7.43 1.97 -8.38
N GLU A 147 -6.93 2.96 -7.66
CA GLU A 147 -6.36 2.81 -6.32
C GLU A 147 -5.14 1.86 -6.22
N ALA A 148 -4.49 1.57 -7.35
CA ALA A 148 -3.27 0.75 -7.45
C ALA A 148 -2.01 1.60 -7.12
N TYR A 149 -2.03 2.31 -5.97
CA TYR A 149 -1.01 3.28 -5.61
C TYR A 149 0.42 2.75 -5.59
N PRO A 150 0.73 1.53 -5.10
CA PRO A 150 2.10 1.00 -5.15
C PRO A 150 2.66 0.86 -6.57
N ALA A 151 1.83 0.44 -7.54
CA ALA A 151 2.21 0.34 -8.94
C ALA A 151 2.47 1.73 -9.54
N ALA A 152 1.56 2.68 -9.29
CA ALA A 152 1.71 4.07 -9.74
C ALA A 152 3.02 4.70 -9.19
N ILE A 153 3.32 4.53 -7.91
CA ILE A 153 4.55 5.06 -7.28
C ILE A 153 5.77 4.49 -7.98
N THR A 154 5.84 3.17 -8.15
CA THR A 154 6.97 2.50 -8.80
C THR A 154 7.19 3.00 -10.23
N ALA A 155 6.12 3.15 -11.02
CA ALA A 155 6.19 3.66 -12.39
C ALA A 155 6.66 5.12 -12.44
N LEU A 156 6.16 5.98 -11.54
CA LEU A 156 6.52 7.39 -11.47
C LEU A 156 7.97 7.60 -11.03
N GLU A 157 8.44 6.85 -10.03
CA GLU A 157 9.84 6.90 -9.59
C GLU A 157 10.80 6.47 -10.71
N ALA A 158 10.46 5.38 -11.41
CA ALA A 158 11.24 4.92 -12.56
C ALA A 158 11.29 5.98 -13.68
N ALA A 159 10.15 6.61 -14.01
CA ALA A 159 10.06 7.65 -15.02
C ALA A 159 10.84 8.92 -14.62
N LEU A 160 10.74 9.37 -13.36
CA LEU A 160 11.52 10.48 -12.82
C LEU A 160 13.03 10.20 -12.86
N SER A 161 13.44 9.01 -12.45
CA SER A 161 14.85 8.58 -12.54
C SER A 161 15.35 8.56 -13.98
N GLY A 162 14.54 8.01 -14.91
CA GLY A 162 14.86 7.94 -16.32
C GLY A 162 15.06 9.32 -16.93
N ILE A 163 14.11 10.23 -16.73
CA ILE A 163 14.20 11.58 -17.32
C ILE A 163 15.35 12.40 -16.72
N ARG A 164 15.65 12.24 -15.43
CA ARG A 164 16.81 12.90 -14.77
C ARG A 164 18.13 12.42 -15.39
N LYS A 165 18.30 11.10 -15.57
CA LYS A 165 19.49 10.56 -16.24
C LYS A 165 19.70 11.15 -17.64
N GLU A 166 18.63 11.36 -18.38
CA GLU A 166 18.70 11.96 -19.72
C GLU A 166 19.07 13.44 -19.68
N ILE A 167 18.64 14.15 -18.65
CA ILE A 167 19.02 15.56 -18.41
C ILE A 167 20.51 15.65 -18.03
N ASP A 168 20.96 14.80 -17.11
CA ASP A 168 22.34 14.85 -16.57
C ASP A 168 23.39 14.38 -17.57
N ALA A 169 23.02 13.43 -18.45
CA ALA A 169 23.88 12.96 -19.53
C ALA A 169 24.04 13.98 -20.67
N ALA A 170 23.39 15.15 -20.58
CA ALA A 170 23.61 16.25 -21.47
C ALA A 170 24.96 16.91 -21.10
N PRO A 171 26.00 16.96 -22.00
CA PRO A 171 27.28 17.53 -21.65
C PRO A 171 27.08 18.98 -21.19
N ALA A 172 27.67 19.29 -20.02
CA ALA A 172 27.79 20.66 -19.55
C ALA A 172 28.40 21.50 -20.68
N ARG A 173 27.83 22.68 -20.94
CA ARG A 173 28.35 23.61 -21.95
C ARG A 173 29.86 23.72 -21.77
N ALA A 174 30.64 23.34 -22.79
CA ALA A 174 32.00 23.86 -22.93
C ALA A 174 31.88 25.39 -22.91
N ARG A 175 32.48 26.00 -21.90
CA ARG A 175 32.59 27.46 -21.75
C ARG A 175 33.41 28.04 -22.86
#